data_c8e30ce966e213c5254728e5b7b7ea44
#
_entry.id   c8e30ce966e213c5254728e5b7b7ea44
#
_cell.length_a   1.000
_cell.length_b   1.000
_cell.length_c   1.000
_cell.angle_alpha   90.00
_cell.angle_beta   90.00
_cell.angle_gamma   90.00
#
_symmetry.space_group_name_H-M   'P 1'
#
loop_
_entity.id
_entity.type
_entity.pdbx_description
1 polymer ?
#
loop_
_entity_poly.entity_id
_entity_poly.type
_entity_poly.pdbx_seq_one_letter_code
_entity_poly.pdbx_strand_id
1 'polypeptide(L)'
;EGEDGRPRKFDLIIADQVWEHLDRPYAATKNVRKMMKRGSYFYLATPFFIPFHAAPQDNSRWSARGLKNLLVECGFDETGIRTGQWGNRAAALRNLEEVWPPEHEPETDELTNDPVFPITAWALAQKI
;
A
#
# COMPACT_ATOMS: atom_id res chain seq x y z
N GLU A 1 14.14 -16.03 -13.01
CA GLU A 1 15.47 -15.75 -13.55
C GLU A 1 15.31 -15.10 -14.93
N GLY A 2 16.26 -14.21 -15.30
CA GLY A 2 16.35 -13.69 -16.65
C GLY A 2 16.94 -14.74 -17.61
N GLU A 3 16.90 -14.49 -18.90
CA GLU A 3 17.47 -15.40 -19.94
C GLU A 3 18.97 -15.65 -19.77
N ASP A 4 19.66 -14.76 -19.01
CA ASP A 4 21.09 -14.85 -18.70
C ASP A 4 21.39 -15.54 -17.33
N GLY A 5 20.40 -16.16 -16.70
CA GLY A 5 20.52 -16.84 -15.40
C GLY A 5 20.69 -15.90 -14.20
N ARG A 6 20.61 -14.58 -14.40
CA ARG A 6 20.71 -13.60 -13.31
C ARG A 6 19.33 -13.30 -12.72
N PRO A 7 19.26 -12.88 -11.44
CA PRO A 7 18.01 -12.44 -10.84
C PRO A 7 17.37 -11.31 -11.65
N ARG A 8 16.12 -11.49 -12.04
CA ARG A 8 15.37 -10.50 -12.81
C ARG A 8 15.21 -9.20 -12.01
N LYS A 9 15.42 -8.06 -12.67
CA LYS A 9 15.24 -6.72 -12.11
C LYS A 9 14.09 -6.00 -12.82
N PHE A 10 13.37 -5.18 -12.06
CA PHE A 10 12.17 -4.50 -12.51
C PHE A 10 12.33 -2.98 -12.43
N ASP A 11 11.69 -2.28 -13.38
CA ASP A 11 11.63 -0.82 -13.41
C ASP A 11 10.48 -0.28 -12.56
N LEU A 12 9.42 -1.08 -12.39
CA LEU A 12 8.27 -0.78 -11.56
C LEU A 12 7.80 -2.07 -10.88
N ILE A 13 7.54 -2.00 -9.59
CA ILE A 13 6.86 -3.04 -8.83
C ILE A 13 5.63 -2.40 -8.19
N ILE A 14 4.49 -3.06 -8.34
CA ILE A 14 3.20 -2.61 -7.77
C ILE A 14 2.70 -3.68 -6.82
N ALA A 15 2.32 -3.24 -5.63
CA ALA A 15 1.62 -4.04 -4.63
C ALA A 15 0.42 -3.23 -4.13
N ASP A 16 -0.74 -3.55 -4.65
CA ASP A 16 -2.00 -2.91 -4.28
C ASP A 16 -2.85 -3.91 -3.49
N GLN A 17 -3.16 -3.59 -2.24
CA GLN A 17 -3.93 -4.43 -1.31
C GLN A 17 -3.32 -5.85 -1.14
N VAL A 18 -2.01 -5.90 -0.84
CA VAL A 18 -1.25 -7.15 -0.66
C VAL A 18 -0.53 -7.19 0.69
N TRP A 19 0.06 -6.08 1.12
CA TRP A 19 0.95 -6.05 2.29
C TRP A 19 0.24 -6.35 3.61
N GLU A 20 -1.04 -6.02 3.72
CA GLU A 20 -1.89 -6.34 4.88
C GLU A 20 -2.00 -7.85 5.12
N HIS A 21 -1.84 -8.65 4.08
CA HIS A 21 -1.93 -10.12 4.14
C HIS A 21 -0.60 -10.81 4.49
N LEU A 22 0.52 -10.09 4.49
CA LEU A 22 1.83 -10.70 4.64
C LEU A 22 2.20 -10.95 6.11
N ASP A 23 2.68 -12.16 6.42
CA ASP A 23 3.26 -12.49 7.73
C ASP A 23 4.56 -11.73 8.01
N ARG A 24 5.34 -11.43 6.95
CA ARG A 24 6.67 -10.84 7.05
C ARG A 24 6.83 -9.65 6.10
N PRO A 25 6.07 -8.56 6.28
CA PRO A 25 6.06 -7.42 5.36
C PRO A 25 7.44 -6.75 5.23
N TYR A 26 8.23 -6.67 6.30
CA TYR A 26 9.59 -6.13 6.25
C TYR A 26 10.54 -6.99 5.39
N ALA A 27 10.47 -8.30 5.51
CA ALA A 27 11.26 -9.21 4.69
C ALA A 27 10.87 -9.11 3.20
N ALA A 28 9.57 -9.06 2.92
CA ALA A 28 9.04 -8.87 1.57
C ALA A 28 9.52 -7.54 0.97
N THR A 29 9.43 -6.44 1.73
CA THR A 29 9.88 -5.11 1.29
C THR A 29 11.39 -5.08 0.99
N LYS A 30 12.21 -5.71 1.83
CA LYS A 30 13.67 -5.86 1.56
C LYS A 30 13.93 -6.65 0.29
N ASN A 31 13.15 -7.70 0.01
CA ASN A 31 13.27 -8.49 -1.21
C ASN A 31 12.80 -7.71 -2.45
N VAL A 32 11.70 -6.97 -2.35
CA VAL A 32 11.26 -6.05 -3.42
C VAL A 32 12.40 -5.09 -3.77
N ARG A 33 13.01 -4.44 -2.78
CA ARG A 33 14.13 -3.53 -3.04
C ARG A 33 15.32 -4.19 -3.74
N LYS A 34 15.61 -5.48 -3.42
CA LYS A 34 16.64 -6.26 -4.12
C LYS A 34 16.29 -6.52 -5.59
N MET A 35 15.00 -6.72 -5.90
CA MET A 35 14.51 -6.95 -7.26
C MET A 35 14.38 -5.67 -8.10
N MET A 36 14.57 -4.51 -7.53
CA MET A 36 14.48 -3.22 -8.22
C MET A 36 15.80 -2.85 -8.89
N LYS A 37 15.74 -2.22 -10.06
CA LYS A 37 16.86 -1.48 -10.65
C LYS A 37 17.10 -0.17 -9.89
N ARG A 38 18.27 0.42 -10.01
CA ARG A 38 18.50 1.80 -9.57
C ARG A 38 17.65 2.77 -10.39
N GLY A 39 17.01 3.74 -9.76
CA GLY A 39 16.08 4.68 -10.38
C GLY A 39 14.65 4.17 -10.55
N SER A 40 14.39 2.89 -10.31
CA SER A 40 13.06 2.29 -10.44
C SER A 40 12.14 2.61 -9.26
N TYR A 41 10.86 2.27 -9.40
CA TYR A 41 9.81 2.60 -8.44
C TYR A 41 9.15 1.37 -7.85
N PHE A 42 8.77 1.49 -6.59
CA PHE A 42 7.87 0.59 -5.89
C PHE A 42 6.64 1.36 -5.43
N TYR A 43 5.47 0.99 -5.96
CA TYR A 43 4.17 1.47 -5.49
C TYR A 43 3.57 0.45 -4.52
N LEU A 44 3.13 0.94 -3.38
CA LEU A 44 2.54 0.15 -2.30
C LEU A 44 1.29 0.85 -1.81
N ALA A 45 0.14 0.18 -1.87
CA ALA A 45 -1.10 0.64 -1.25
C ALA A 45 -1.68 -0.44 -0.34
N THR A 46 -2.23 0.00 0.79
CA THR A 46 -2.80 -0.87 1.83
C THR A 46 -4.08 -0.25 2.41
N PRO A 47 -5.00 -1.06 2.92
CA PRO A 47 -6.13 -0.54 3.64
C PRO A 47 -5.68 0.08 4.97
N PHE A 48 -6.43 1.08 5.44
CA PHE A 48 -6.30 1.63 6.78
C PHE A 48 -7.56 1.36 7.60
N PHE A 49 -8.70 1.85 7.15
CA PHE A 49 -9.98 1.64 7.82
C PHE A 49 -10.94 0.86 6.92
N ILE A 50 -10.94 -0.45 7.08
CA ILE A 50 -11.88 -1.38 6.46
C ILE A 50 -12.22 -2.48 7.47
N PRO A 51 -13.32 -3.23 7.28
CA PRO A 51 -13.61 -4.42 8.07
C PRO A 51 -12.45 -5.42 8.05
N PHE A 52 -12.37 -6.25 9.07
CA PHE A 52 -11.46 -7.39 9.06
C PHE A 52 -11.81 -8.33 7.91
N HIS A 53 -10.82 -8.64 7.07
CA HIS A 53 -11.03 -9.55 5.93
C HIS A 53 -9.88 -10.55 5.78
N ALA A 54 -10.04 -11.72 6.36
CA ALA A 54 -9.02 -12.78 6.35
C ALA A 54 -9.09 -13.66 5.08
N ALA A 55 -8.88 -13.08 3.92
CA ALA A 55 -8.83 -13.82 2.66
C ALA A 55 -7.53 -13.50 1.88
N PRO A 56 -6.38 -14.18 2.17
CA PRO A 56 -6.24 -15.38 3.00
C PRO A 56 -6.07 -15.11 4.51
N GLN A 57 -5.57 -13.94 4.90
CA GLN A 57 -5.36 -13.52 6.29
C GLN A 57 -5.22 -12.00 6.36
N ASP A 58 -5.48 -11.41 7.51
CA ASP A 58 -5.47 -9.96 7.72
C ASP A 58 -4.56 -9.63 8.90
N ASN A 59 -3.34 -9.19 8.62
CA ASN A 59 -2.26 -9.11 9.61
C ASN A 59 -1.92 -7.69 10.02
N SER A 60 -2.10 -6.70 9.13
CA SER A 60 -1.54 -5.38 9.37
C SER A 60 -2.36 -4.26 8.76
N ARG A 61 -2.27 -3.09 9.38
CA ARG A 61 -2.78 -1.81 8.89
C ARG A 61 -1.68 -0.77 8.99
N TRP A 62 -1.56 0.10 7.99
CA TRP A 62 -0.60 1.20 8.02
C TRP A 62 -1.27 2.52 7.67
N SER A 63 -0.91 3.56 8.43
CA SER A 63 -1.07 4.93 7.97
C SER A 63 -0.01 5.26 6.90
N ALA A 64 -0.17 6.37 6.19
CA ALA A 64 0.84 6.86 5.26
C ALA A 64 2.22 7.01 5.93
N ARG A 65 2.25 7.50 7.18
CA ARG A 65 3.49 7.59 7.96
C ARG A 65 4.08 6.22 8.30
N GLY A 66 3.22 5.25 8.63
CA GLY A 66 3.64 3.87 8.91
C GLY A 66 4.28 3.21 7.69
N LEU A 67 3.72 3.39 6.49
CA LEU A 67 4.31 2.91 5.24
C LEU A 67 5.68 3.55 4.96
N LYS A 68 5.83 4.86 5.22
CA LYS A 68 7.12 5.53 5.10
C LYS A 68 8.17 4.93 6.02
N ASN A 69 7.82 4.70 7.29
CA ASN A 69 8.73 4.11 8.27
C ASN A 69 9.14 2.67 7.87
N LEU A 70 8.20 1.86 7.41
CA LEU A 70 8.46 0.51 6.87
C LEU A 70 9.50 0.56 5.74
N LEU A 71 9.32 1.46 4.78
CA LEU A 71 10.20 1.59 3.62
C LEU A 71 11.60 2.05 4.04
N VAL A 72 11.71 3.05 4.91
CA VAL A 72 13.00 3.55 5.44
C VAL A 72 13.73 2.44 6.18
N GLU A 73 13.06 1.70 7.06
CA GLU A 73 13.65 0.57 7.79
C GLU A 73 14.13 -0.55 6.85
N CYS A 74 13.46 -0.70 5.70
CA CYS A 74 13.85 -1.66 4.66
C CYS A 74 14.94 -1.15 3.73
N GLY A 75 15.49 0.05 3.97
CA GLY A 75 16.66 0.61 3.30
C GLY A 75 16.34 1.49 2.10
N PHE A 76 15.09 1.93 1.91
CA PHE A 76 14.79 3.00 0.96
C PHE A 76 15.25 4.35 1.54
N ASP A 77 15.76 5.21 0.66
CA ASP A 77 16.13 6.59 1.04
C ASP A 77 14.85 7.40 1.30
N GLU A 78 14.80 8.11 2.44
CA GLU A 78 13.64 8.88 2.83
C GLU A 78 13.26 9.96 1.80
N THR A 79 14.25 10.53 1.13
CA THR A 79 14.05 11.57 0.11
C THR A 79 13.40 11.06 -1.16
N GLY A 80 13.52 9.75 -1.43
CA GLY A 80 12.89 9.06 -2.56
C GLY A 80 11.48 8.55 -2.27
N ILE A 81 10.91 8.80 -1.07
CA ILE A 81 9.62 8.27 -0.68
C ILE A 81 8.56 9.37 -0.65
N ARG A 82 7.47 9.15 -1.38
CA ARG A 82 6.23 9.94 -1.29
C ARG A 82 5.13 9.07 -0.74
N THR A 83 4.31 9.63 0.16
CA THR A 83 3.18 8.92 0.75
C THR A 83 1.94 9.79 0.77
N GLY A 84 0.80 9.16 0.78
CA GLY A 84 -0.49 9.81 0.96
C GLY A 84 -1.52 8.84 1.50
N GLN A 85 -2.69 9.36 1.73
CA GLN A 85 -3.84 8.60 2.17
C GLN A 85 -5.10 9.21 1.59
N TRP A 86 -6.12 8.41 1.43
CA TRP A 86 -7.40 8.85 0.96
C TRP A 86 -8.53 8.24 1.79
N GLY A 87 -9.54 9.02 1.99
CA GLY A 87 -10.77 8.67 2.64
C GLY A 87 -11.53 9.92 3.08
N ASN A 88 -12.70 9.71 3.60
CA ASN A 88 -13.51 10.71 4.27
C ASN A 88 -14.50 10.02 5.20
N ARG A 89 -15.23 10.81 5.98
CA ARG A 89 -16.18 10.27 6.95
C ARG A 89 -17.31 9.47 6.29
N ALA A 90 -17.83 9.92 5.13
CA ALA A 90 -18.90 9.22 4.43
C ALA A 90 -18.41 7.85 3.93
N ALA A 91 -17.25 7.79 3.27
CA ALA A 91 -16.63 6.54 2.84
C ALA A 91 -16.31 5.60 4.01
N ALA A 92 -15.84 6.14 5.15
CA ALA A 92 -15.61 5.35 6.36
C ALA A 92 -16.91 4.73 6.91
N LEU A 93 -18.02 5.47 6.88
CA LEU A 93 -19.34 4.95 7.29
C LEU A 93 -19.84 3.85 6.34
N ARG A 94 -19.59 3.99 5.02
CA ARG A 94 -19.94 2.95 4.04
C ARG A 94 -19.19 1.63 4.31
N ASN A 95 -17.98 1.67 4.86
CA ASN A 95 -17.25 0.46 5.28
C ASN A 95 -17.89 -0.29 6.47
N LEU A 96 -18.89 0.29 7.12
CA LEU A 96 -19.65 -0.33 8.21
C LEU A 96 -20.99 -0.93 7.75
N GLU A 97 -21.31 -0.86 6.46
CA GLU A 97 -22.51 -1.46 5.89
C GLU A 97 -22.44 -2.99 5.94
N GLU A 98 -23.60 -3.63 5.91
CA GLU A 98 -23.73 -5.09 5.99
C GLU A 98 -23.05 -5.79 4.81
N VAL A 99 -23.08 -5.18 3.62
CA VAL A 99 -22.42 -5.69 2.40
C VAL A 99 -21.10 -4.95 2.20
N TRP A 100 -20.01 -5.67 2.17
CA TRP A 100 -18.66 -5.11 1.95
C TRP A 100 -17.89 -5.91 0.88
N PRO A 101 -17.12 -5.28 -0.02
CA PRO A 101 -17.03 -3.81 -0.19
C PRO A 101 -18.32 -3.21 -0.78
N PRO A 102 -18.69 -1.99 -0.37
CA PRO A 102 -19.83 -1.31 -0.95
C PRO A 102 -19.53 -0.92 -2.42
N GLU A 103 -20.54 -1.01 -3.27
CA GLU A 103 -20.42 -0.50 -4.65
C GLU A 103 -20.38 1.02 -4.64
N HIS A 104 -19.58 1.59 -5.55
CA HIS A 104 -19.53 3.05 -5.71
C HIS A 104 -20.81 3.57 -6.37
N GLU A 105 -21.44 4.56 -5.76
CA GLU A 105 -22.64 5.25 -6.23
C GLU A 105 -22.28 6.68 -6.67
N PRO A 106 -22.04 6.93 -7.97
CA PRO A 106 -21.52 8.23 -8.45
C PRO A 106 -22.37 9.46 -8.09
N GLU A 107 -23.66 9.27 -7.87
CA GLU A 107 -24.60 10.38 -7.58
C GLU A 107 -24.62 10.78 -6.10
N THR A 108 -24.22 9.88 -5.21
CA THR A 108 -24.36 10.07 -3.76
C THR A 108 -23.05 9.97 -2.99
N ASP A 109 -22.04 9.30 -3.53
CA ASP A 109 -20.79 9.11 -2.85
C ASP A 109 -19.90 10.37 -2.87
N GLU A 110 -19.49 10.78 -1.68
CA GLU A 110 -18.55 11.88 -1.46
C GLU A 110 -17.11 11.41 -1.76
N LEU A 111 -16.42 12.06 -2.69
CA LEU A 111 -15.05 11.73 -3.10
C LEU A 111 -13.98 12.72 -2.60
N THR A 112 -14.37 13.74 -1.86
CA THR A 112 -13.44 14.70 -1.26
C THR A 112 -12.57 14.00 -0.21
N ASN A 113 -11.27 14.21 -0.27
CA ASN A 113 -10.35 13.62 0.70
C ASN A 113 -10.39 14.39 2.03
N ASP A 114 -10.69 13.70 3.11
CA ASP A 114 -10.53 14.18 4.48
C ASP A 114 -9.42 13.37 5.18
N PRO A 115 -8.26 13.98 5.45
CA PRO A 115 -7.12 13.26 6.02
C PRO A 115 -7.36 12.72 7.44
N VAL A 116 -8.43 13.13 8.12
CA VAL A 116 -8.79 12.61 9.45
C VAL A 116 -9.46 11.23 9.37
N PHE A 117 -10.07 10.90 8.23
CA PHE A 117 -10.77 9.64 8.03
C PHE A 117 -10.23 8.84 6.84
N PRO A 118 -8.94 8.44 6.88
CA PRO A 118 -8.38 7.65 5.79
C PRO A 118 -8.97 6.24 5.77
N ILE A 119 -9.30 5.74 4.58
CA ILE A 119 -9.66 4.33 4.36
C ILE A 119 -8.55 3.55 3.68
N THR A 120 -7.66 4.24 2.98
CA THR A 120 -6.48 3.65 2.33
C THR A 120 -5.26 4.55 2.52
N ALA A 121 -4.08 3.94 2.55
CA ALA A 121 -2.80 4.62 2.55
C ALA A 121 -1.93 4.07 1.43
N TRP A 122 -1.08 4.93 0.84
CA TRP A 122 -0.17 4.53 -0.21
C TRP A 122 1.23 5.15 -0.05
N ALA A 123 2.19 4.51 -0.68
CA ALA A 123 3.55 4.98 -0.80
C ALA A 123 4.09 4.74 -2.22
N LEU A 124 4.87 5.68 -2.72
CA LEU A 124 5.68 5.53 -3.91
C LEU A 124 7.14 5.75 -3.52
N ALA A 125 7.96 4.71 -3.63
CA ALA A 125 9.35 4.73 -3.25
C ALA A 125 10.26 4.54 -4.47
N GLN A 126 11.20 5.47 -4.68
CA GLN A 126 12.23 5.33 -5.69
C GLN A 126 13.47 4.68 -5.08
N LYS A 127 14.06 3.71 -5.78
CA LYS A 127 15.35 3.16 -5.41
C LYS A 127 16.47 4.06 -5.96
N ILE A 128 16.94 4.97 -5.15
CA ILE A 128 18.07 5.86 -5.43
C ILE A 128 19.40 5.09 -5.36
#